data_84626b1372cd607821e32cbad8fddae2
#
_entry.id   84626b1372cd607821e32cbad8fddae2
#
_cell.length_a   1.000
_cell.length_b   1.000
_cell.length_c   1.000
_cell.angle_alpha   90.00
_cell.angle_beta   90.00
_cell.angle_gamma   90.00
#
_symmetry.space_group_name_H-M   'P 1'
#
loop_
_entity.id
_entity.type
_entity.pdbx_description
1 polymer ?
#
loop_
_entity_poly.entity_id
_entity_poly.type
_entity_poly.pdbx_seq_one_letter_code
_entity_poly.pdbx_strand_id
1 'polypeptide(L)'
;MLARVIEAAGISTVLVTMMPYWSEPLGVPRTLGVEFPFVHSLGHAGDREEQLMVIREALRVLRDAREPRTVEHLPDKWSGDHDEWYRRWQPPEPPPIIAWLREQRRKQAEERREGEGTQP
;
A
#
# COMPACT_ATOMS: atom_id res chain seq x y z
N MET A 1 1.06 15.97 0.37
CA MET A 1 0.72 14.94 1.36
C MET A 1 -0.24 15.49 2.38
N LEU A 2 -1.47 14.96 2.40
CA LEU A 2 -2.59 15.50 3.20
C LEU A 2 -2.29 15.58 4.71
N ALA A 3 -1.72 14.52 5.31
CA ALA A 3 -1.39 14.50 6.74
C ALA A 3 -0.51 15.68 7.17
N ARG A 4 0.52 16.02 6.42
CA ARG A 4 1.40 17.16 6.72
C ARG A 4 0.68 18.50 6.66
N VAL A 5 -0.25 18.66 5.72
CA VAL A 5 -1.07 19.89 5.59
C VAL A 5 -2.02 20.03 6.77
N ILE A 6 -2.66 18.93 7.18
CA ILE A 6 -3.56 18.89 8.33
C ILE A 6 -2.78 19.21 9.62
N GLU A 7 -1.59 18.66 9.80
CA GLU A 7 -0.76 18.92 10.99
C GLU A 7 -0.20 20.35 11.00
N ALA A 8 0.11 20.91 9.84
CA ALA A 8 0.47 22.33 9.77
C ALA A 8 -0.69 23.26 10.20
N ALA A 9 -1.93 22.80 10.12
CA ALA A 9 -3.10 23.50 10.65
C ALA A 9 -3.38 23.20 12.14
N GLY A 10 -2.49 22.47 12.82
CA GLY A 10 -2.59 22.19 14.27
C GLY A 10 -3.43 20.95 14.62
N ILE A 11 -3.77 20.10 13.67
CA ILE A 11 -4.57 18.90 13.90
C ILE A 11 -3.67 17.67 13.77
N SER A 12 -3.51 16.90 14.85
CA SER A 12 -2.70 15.68 14.85
C SER A 12 -3.31 14.59 13.99
N THR A 13 -2.46 13.86 13.26
CA THR A 13 -2.86 12.78 12.35
C THR A 13 -2.09 11.50 12.61
N VAL A 14 -2.69 10.37 12.27
CA VAL A 14 -2.03 9.06 12.16
C VAL A 14 -2.45 8.41 10.85
N LEU A 15 -1.49 7.86 10.11
CA LEU A 15 -1.72 7.10 8.90
C LEU A 15 -1.74 5.60 9.24
N VAL A 16 -2.83 4.90 8.90
CA VAL A 16 -2.85 3.43 8.90
C VAL A 16 -2.58 2.95 7.48
N THR A 17 -1.58 2.11 7.30
CA THR A 17 -1.15 1.70 5.97
C THR A 17 -0.56 0.28 5.93
N MET A 18 -0.82 -0.43 4.84
CA MET A 18 -0.19 -1.71 4.52
C MET A 18 1.22 -1.55 3.92
N MET A 19 1.66 -0.30 3.66
CA MET A 19 2.96 0.01 3.06
C MET A 19 3.74 1.02 3.93
N PRO A 20 4.06 0.67 5.19
CA PRO A 20 4.67 1.61 6.14
C PRO A 20 6.06 2.10 5.71
N TYR A 21 6.81 1.32 4.94
CA TYR A 21 8.14 1.69 4.45
C TYR A 21 8.18 2.96 3.57
N TRP A 22 7.03 3.35 2.99
CA TRP A 22 6.92 4.62 2.26
C TRP A 22 6.70 5.83 3.18
N SER A 23 6.29 5.61 4.42
CA SER A 23 5.90 6.69 5.32
C SER A 23 7.08 7.55 5.73
N GLU A 24 8.22 6.95 6.01
CA GLU A 24 9.42 7.65 6.45
C GLU A 24 9.99 8.58 5.36
N PRO A 25 10.32 8.11 4.14
CA PRO A 25 10.85 8.99 3.08
C PRO A 25 9.84 10.05 2.64
N LEU A 26 8.55 9.79 2.76
CA LEU A 26 7.51 10.77 2.47
C LEU A 26 7.27 11.77 3.63
N GLY A 27 7.89 11.56 4.79
CA GLY A 27 7.78 12.43 5.95
C GLY A 27 6.37 12.45 6.55
N VAL A 28 5.72 11.26 6.63
CA VAL A 28 4.43 11.13 7.32
C VAL A 28 4.67 11.33 8.82
N PRO A 29 3.88 12.17 9.50
CA PRO A 29 4.12 12.50 10.91
C PRO A 29 4.05 11.30 11.86
N ARG A 30 3.02 10.46 11.72
CA ARG A 30 2.80 9.23 12.49
C ARG A 30 2.20 8.15 11.61
N THR A 31 2.67 6.92 11.76
CA THR A 31 2.23 5.79 10.95
C THR A 31 2.01 4.55 11.83
N LEU A 32 0.88 3.91 11.62
CA LEU A 32 0.65 2.52 12.02
C LEU A 32 0.70 1.63 10.78
N GLY A 33 1.73 0.80 10.68
CA GLY A 33 1.85 -0.24 9.66
C GLY A 33 1.01 -1.46 10.02
N VAL A 34 0.25 -1.98 9.07
CA VAL A 34 -0.55 -3.21 9.23
C VAL A 34 -0.14 -4.23 8.16
N GLU A 35 0.04 -5.50 8.55
CA GLU A 35 0.34 -6.59 7.62
C GLU A 35 -0.95 -7.25 7.11
N PHE A 36 -1.84 -6.42 6.56
CA PHE A 36 -3.12 -6.83 6.01
C PHE A 36 -3.13 -6.69 4.48
N PRO A 37 -3.98 -7.44 3.78
CA PRO A 37 -4.15 -7.30 2.34
C PRO A 37 -4.63 -5.91 1.92
N PHE A 38 -4.34 -5.53 0.67
CA PHE A 38 -4.86 -4.30 0.09
C PHE A 38 -6.39 -4.21 0.25
N VAL A 39 -6.90 -3.01 0.48
CA VAL A 39 -8.28 -2.62 0.79
C VAL A 39 -8.80 -3.07 2.17
N HIS A 40 -8.01 -3.80 2.95
CA HIS A 40 -8.39 -4.27 4.29
C HIS A 40 -7.57 -3.59 5.41
N SER A 41 -7.22 -2.33 5.26
CA SER A 41 -6.37 -1.61 6.24
C SER A 41 -6.91 -1.59 7.67
N LEU A 42 -8.19 -1.85 7.87
CA LEU A 42 -8.82 -1.98 9.18
C LEU A 42 -9.21 -3.43 9.55
N GLY A 43 -8.82 -4.42 8.76
CA GLY A 43 -9.18 -5.81 8.96
C GLY A 43 -10.34 -6.30 8.10
N HIS A 44 -10.94 -7.42 8.50
CA HIS A 44 -12.02 -8.06 7.75
C HIS A 44 -13.29 -7.21 7.72
N ALA A 45 -13.96 -7.22 6.58
CA ALA A 45 -15.25 -6.55 6.44
C ALA A 45 -16.29 -7.18 7.40
N GLY A 46 -16.92 -6.36 8.24
CA GLY A 46 -17.89 -6.82 9.22
C GLY A 46 -17.30 -7.34 10.53
N ASP A 47 -15.98 -7.55 10.63
CA ASP A 47 -15.32 -7.90 11.89
C ASP A 47 -15.10 -6.64 12.73
N ARG A 48 -16.10 -6.36 13.57
CA ARG A 48 -16.09 -5.17 14.42
C ARG A 48 -14.96 -5.20 15.47
N GLU A 49 -14.58 -6.36 15.96
CA GLU A 49 -13.56 -6.47 17.02
C GLU A 49 -12.17 -6.19 16.43
N GLU A 50 -11.85 -6.80 15.30
CA GLU A 50 -10.60 -6.54 14.56
C GLU A 50 -10.49 -5.06 14.15
N GLN A 51 -11.55 -4.49 13.60
CA GLN A 51 -11.58 -3.06 13.20
C GLN A 51 -11.36 -2.12 14.39
N LEU A 52 -12.00 -2.41 15.53
CA LEU A 52 -11.81 -1.62 16.74
C LEU A 52 -10.41 -1.79 17.33
N MET A 53 -9.82 -2.96 17.24
CA MET A 53 -8.43 -3.19 17.65
C MET A 53 -7.47 -2.32 16.84
N VAL A 54 -7.57 -2.31 15.51
CA VAL A 54 -6.74 -1.46 14.65
C VAL A 54 -6.94 0.03 14.96
N ILE A 55 -8.18 0.47 15.15
CA ILE A 55 -8.49 1.88 15.47
C ILE A 55 -7.90 2.27 16.83
N ARG A 56 -8.04 1.41 17.86
CA ARG A 56 -7.46 1.69 19.19
C ARG A 56 -5.95 1.80 19.12
N GLU A 57 -5.31 0.94 18.36
CA GLU A 57 -3.86 0.96 18.21
C GLU A 57 -3.41 2.23 17.43
N ALA A 58 -4.12 2.63 16.38
CA ALA A 58 -3.87 3.88 15.68
C ALA A 58 -4.01 5.10 16.63
N LEU A 59 -5.04 5.13 17.47
CA LEU A 59 -5.24 6.19 18.46
C LEU A 59 -4.16 6.15 19.56
N ARG A 60 -3.66 4.97 19.93
CA ARG A 60 -2.52 4.84 20.84
C ARG A 60 -1.27 5.48 20.22
N VAL A 61 -0.94 5.15 18.98
CA VAL A 61 0.18 5.77 18.26
C VAL A 61 0.02 7.29 18.18
N LEU A 62 -1.19 7.77 17.88
CA LEU A 62 -1.49 9.19 17.83
C LEU A 62 -1.23 9.90 19.16
N ARG A 63 -1.58 9.27 20.28
CA ARG A 63 -1.43 9.82 21.64
C ARG A 63 0.02 9.76 22.12
N ASP A 64 0.71 8.65 21.86
CA ASP A 64 1.97 8.30 22.54
C ASP A 64 3.22 8.67 21.74
N ALA A 65 3.13 8.84 20.43
CA ALA A 65 4.26 9.22 19.58
C ALA A 65 4.84 10.58 20.02
N ARG A 66 6.13 10.57 20.37
CA ARG A 66 6.87 11.75 20.87
C ARG A 66 7.73 12.40 19.81
N GLU A 67 8.06 11.67 18.77
CA GLU A 67 8.95 12.12 17.72
C GLU A 67 8.23 12.18 16.36
N PRO A 68 8.63 13.11 15.49
CA PRO A 68 8.12 13.13 14.12
C PRO A 68 8.59 11.90 13.35
N ARG A 69 7.77 11.47 12.39
CA ARG A 69 8.02 10.26 11.56
C ARG A 69 8.03 8.95 12.34
N THR A 70 7.32 8.90 13.46
CA THR A 70 7.11 7.66 14.20
C THR A 70 6.41 6.63 13.31
N VAL A 71 7.01 5.46 13.15
CA VAL A 71 6.43 4.30 12.47
C VAL A 71 6.34 3.17 13.47
N GLU A 72 5.13 2.73 13.76
CA GLU A 72 4.86 1.55 14.58
C GLU A 72 4.11 0.51 13.77
N HIS A 73 4.22 -0.74 14.16
CA HIS A 73 3.59 -1.87 13.48
C HIS A 73 2.55 -2.53 14.39
N LEU A 74 1.39 -2.84 13.80
CA LEU A 74 0.40 -3.66 14.48
C LEU A 74 0.99 -5.05 14.72
N PRO A 75 0.95 -5.58 15.97
CA PRO A 75 1.49 -6.91 16.26
C PRO A 75 0.67 -8.04 15.63
N ASP A 76 -0.62 -7.80 15.42
CA ASP A 76 -1.55 -8.75 14.85
C ASP A 76 -1.41 -8.84 13.33
N LYS A 77 -1.36 -10.08 12.83
CA LYS A 77 -1.27 -10.38 11.40
C LYS A 77 -2.61 -10.83 10.85
N TRP A 78 -2.77 -10.72 9.56
CA TRP A 78 -3.92 -11.23 8.85
C TRP A 78 -4.13 -12.73 9.11
N SER A 79 -5.31 -13.10 9.58
CA SER A 79 -5.65 -14.49 9.95
C SER A 79 -6.04 -15.39 8.78
N GLY A 80 -6.21 -14.83 7.57
CA GLY A 80 -6.58 -15.56 6.36
C GLY A 80 -5.40 -16.07 5.54
N ASP A 81 -5.68 -16.93 4.56
CA ASP A 81 -4.71 -17.32 3.56
C ASP A 81 -4.40 -16.13 2.63
N HIS A 82 -3.18 -15.63 2.73
CA HIS A 82 -2.72 -14.49 1.96
C HIS A 82 -2.68 -14.78 0.46
N ASP A 83 -2.31 -16.01 0.07
CA ASP A 83 -2.23 -16.41 -1.34
C ASP A 83 -3.61 -16.60 -1.95
N GLU A 84 -4.57 -17.11 -1.18
CA GLU A 84 -5.97 -17.20 -1.63
C GLU A 84 -6.55 -15.80 -1.84
N TRP A 85 -6.35 -14.90 -0.87
CA TRP A 85 -6.81 -13.53 -0.99
C TRP A 85 -6.18 -12.83 -2.21
N TYR A 86 -4.86 -12.96 -2.39
CA TYR A 86 -4.13 -12.35 -3.51
C TYR A 86 -4.68 -12.81 -4.87
N ARG A 87 -4.97 -14.11 -5.02
CA ARG A 87 -5.59 -14.67 -6.24
C ARG A 87 -7.01 -14.16 -6.47
N ARG A 88 -7.80 -13.98 -5.42
CA ARG A 88 -9.19 -13.47 -5.52
C ARG A 88 -9.25 -11.98 -5.81
N TRP A 89 -8.27 -11.24 -5.32
CA TRP A 89 -8.22 -9.79 -5.55
C TRP A 89 -7.71 -9.43 -6.94
N GLN A 90 -6.84 -10.25 -7.54
CA GLN A 90 -6.35 -10.01 -8.89
C GLN A 90 -7.47 -10.25 -9.91
N PRO A 91 -7.77 -9.28 -10.78
CA PRO A 91 -8.72 -9.53 -11.86
C PRO A 91 -8.15 -10.62 -12.78
N PRO A 92 -9.01 -11.51 -13.33
CA PRO A 92 -8.58 -12.59 -14.22
C PRO A 92 -7.91 -12.08 -15.50
N GLU A 93 -8.22 -10.86 -15.89
CA GLU A 93 -7.61 -10.17 -17.02
C GLU A 93 -6.84 -8.92 -16.55
N PRO A 94 -5.66 -8.65 -17.11
CA PRO A 94 -4.92 -7.45 -16.77
C PRO A 94 -5.71 -6.20 -17.21
N PRO A 95 -5.60 -5.09 -16.50
CA PRO A 95 -6.19 -3.82 -16.92
C PRO A 95 -5.81 -3.46 -18.36
N PRO A 96 -6.70 -2.83 -19.14
CA PRO A 96 -6.45 -2.51 -20.55
C PRO A 96 -5.12 -1.80 -20.81
N ILE A 97 -4.70 -0.93 -19.90
CA ILE A 97 -3.41 -0.23 -19.99
C ILE A 97 -2.21 -1.20 -19.95
N ILE A 98 -2.28 -2.24 -19.13
CA ILE A 98 -1.22 -3.24 -19.04
C ILE A 98 -1.17 -4.11 -20.30
N ALA A 99 -2.33 -4.47 -20.83
CA ALA A 99 -2.42 -5.20 -22.10
C ALA A 99 -1.82 -4.37 -23.25
N TRP A 100 -2.15 -3.08 -23.32
CA TRP A 100 -1.60 -2.14 -24.29
C TRP A 100 -0.09 -1.99 -24.16
N LEU A 101 0.43 -1.80 -22.94
CA LEU A 101 1.88 -1.69 -22.69
C LEU A 101 2.66 -2.95 -23.10
N ARG A 102 2.09 -4.13 -22.86
CA ARG A 102 2.70 -5.41 -23.29
C ARG A 102 2.78 -5.49 -24.81
N GLU A 103 1.73 -5.09 -25.50
CA GLU A 103 1.67 -5.04 -26.96
C GLU A 103 2.71 -4.08 -27.53
N GLN A 104 2.84 -2.87 -26.96
CA GLN A 104 3.85 -1.89 -27.40
C GLN A 104 5.29 -2.42 -27.21
N ARG A 105 5.56 -3.06 -26.08
CA ARG A 105 6.88 -3.66 -25.83
C ARG A 105 7.20 -4.81 -26.80
N ARG A 106 6.20 -5.59 -27.15
CA ARG A 106 6.36 -6.65 -28.15
C ARG A 106 6.73 -6.07 -29.52
N LYS A 107 5.98 -5.08 -29.99
CA LYS A 107 6.26 -4.39 -31.25
C LYS A 107 7.66 -3.79 -31.31
N GLN A 108 8.07 -3.10 -30.26
CA GLN A 108 9.42 -2.52 -30.17
C GLN A 108 10.52 -3.60 -30.17
N ALA A 109 10.26 -4.76 -29.58
CA ALA A 109 11.21 -5.86 -29.58
C ALA A 109 11.32 -6.52 -30.96
N GLU A 110 10.23 -6.61 -31.71
CA GLU A 110 10.18 -7.12 -33.10
C GLU A 110 10.94 -6.16 -34.03
N GLU A 111 10.67 -4.87 -33.97
CA GLU A 111 11.36 -3.82 -34.74
C GLU A 111 12.89 -3.80 -34.51
N ARG A 112 13.32 -4.00 -33.25
CA ARG A 112 14.76 -4.09 -32.92
C ARG A 112 15.42 -5.31 -33.57
N ARG A 113 14.75 -6.47 -33.54
CA ARG A 113 15.26 -7.71 -34.14
C ARG A 113 15.38 -7.59 -35.68
N GLU A 114 14.41 -6.96 -36.31
CA GLU A 114 14.42 -6.72 -37.75
C GLU A 114 15.53 -5.70 -38.16
N GLY A 115 15.77 -4.67 -37.32
CA GLY A 115 16.83 -3.68 -37.54
C GLY A 115 18.25 -4.25 -37.35
N GLU A 116 18.43 -5.21 -36.43
CA GLU A 116 19.73 -5.87 -36.20
C GLU A 116 20.07 -6.94 -37.27
N GLY A 117 19.04 -7.49 -37.94
CA GLY A 117 19.21 -8.50 -38.99
C GLY A 117 19.59 -7.93 -40.37
N THR A 118 19.64 -6.60 -40.52
CA THR A 118 19.85 -5.92 -41.83
C THR A 118 21.22 -5.24 -41.93
N GLN A 119 22.17 -5.54 -41.07
CA GLN A 119 23.56 -5.09 -41.29
C GLN A 119 24.34 -6.14 -42.08
N PRO A 120 24.89 -5.79 -43.27
CA PRO A 120 25.68 -6.66 -44.11
C PRO A 120 27.07 -6.94 -43.56
#